data_ff15684c46afa95391f5aa2b82785c32
#
_entry.id   ff15684c46afa95391f5aa2b82785c32
#
_cell.length_a   1.000
_cell.length_b   1.000
_cell.length_c   1.000
_cell.angle_alpha   90.00
_cell.angle_beta   90.00
_cell.angle_gamma   90.00
#
_symmetry.space_group_name_H-M   'P 1'
#
loop_
_entity.id
_entity.type
_entity.pdbx_description
1 polymer ?
#
loop_
_entity_poly.entity_id
_entity_poly.type
_entity_poly.pdbx_seq_one_letter_code
_entity_poly.pdbx_strand_id
1 'polypeptide(L)'
;SPTMSFDERGHKKNEMVYYVCGMDGEGNSPRDFYPTVDLFIGEGGSFTHPRAVLENRDGVKAGYHAEGKEAVGGIRFEESTLQPGEAKTYTVIIGVTDDTDEIQKVAADYATSAQVNKVLQKTQNYWQKKVNVKYYTGNEDFDNYMRWVSFQPILRRIYGCSFLPHHDYGKGGRGWRDLWQDCLALLLMNPSGVRQMILDNYGGVRMDGSNATIIGEKQGVFIADRNHITRVWMDHGFWPFLTTKLYIDQTGDIEILLKKVSYFKDRQVERGTAIDEEWDSAYGEIQKTEDNAVYYGSVLEHLLLQNLCAFYEVGDHNIIRLRGADWNDALDMAEEKGESVAFTCAYAGNLRQLADYLKALEKQCGCTEIEILEEMQMLLSDEDTLYTDIQAKQELLKTYTKKCRHNVSGRTVAVAIDELTESLYSKADWMMEYIRQKEWVNDGADHA
;
A
#
# COMPACT_ATOMS: atom_id res chain seq x y z
N SER A 1 -7.01 24.74 13.48
CA SER A 1 -6.33 23.51 13.05
C SER A 1 -5.85 22.78 14.31
N PRO A 2 -6.25 21.54 14.55
CA PRO A 2 -5.70 20.77 15.67
C PRO A 2 -4.21 20.55 15.41
N THR A 3 -3.37 21.16 16.20
CA THR A 3 -1.95 20.87 16.20
C THR A 3 -1.72 19.69 17.14
N MET A 4 -1.52 18.52 16.59
CA MET A 4 -0.98 17.41 17.35
C MET A 4 0.54 17.54 17.38
N SER A 5 1.10 17.92 18.51
CA SER A 5 2.53 17.77 18.76
C SER A 5 2.75 16.41 19.40
N PHE A 6 3.02 15.40 18.59
CA PHE A 6 3.58 14.17 19.10
C PHE A 6 5.10 14.26 19.09
N ASP A 7 5.70 13.79 20.15
CA ASP A 7 7.16 13.60 20.27
C ASP A 7 7.67 12.44 19.40
N GLU A 8 6.84 11.87 18.55
CA GLU A 8 7.22 10.79 17.65
C GLU A 8 8.03 11.35 16.47
N ARG A 9 9.19 10.78 16.28
CA ARG A 9 10.10 11.13 15.19
C ARG A 9 9.41 11.03 13.84
N GLY A 10 9.37 12.12 13.12
CA GLY A 10 8.87 12.18 11.77
C GLY A 10 7.46 12.70 11.58
N HIS A 11 6.78 13.12 12.65
CA HIS A 11 5.53 13.84 12.52
C HIS A 11 5.80 15.28 12.08
N LYS A 12 5.05 15.73 11.07
CA LYS A 12 5.02 17.13 10.67
C LYS A 12 3.86 17.83 11.40
N LYS A 13 4.02 19.13 11.67
CA LYS A 13 2.91 19.95 12.12
C LYS A 13 1.78 19.86 11.10
N ASN A 14 0.55 19.62 11.57
CA ASN A 14 -0.61 19.65 10.71
C ASN A 14 -0.93 21.10 10.33
N GLU A 15 -0.77 21.45 9.06
CA GLU A 15 -1.07 22.79 8.50
C GLU A 15 -2.45 22.84 7.83
N MET A 16 -3.17 21.71 7.80
CA MET A 16 -4.50 21.64 7.20
C MET A 16 -5.53 22.41 8.02
N VAL A 17 -6.42 23.10 7.34
CA VAL A 17 -7.56 23.79 7.90
C VAL A 17 -8.82 22.96 7.67
N TYR A 18 -9.48 22.61 8.77
CA TYR A 18 -10.81 22.00 8.74
C TYR A 18 -11.84 23.11 8.86
N TYR A 19 -12.83 23.10 7.98
CA TYR A 19 -13.84 24.16 7.97
C TYR A 19 -15.25 23.63 7.82
N VAL A 20 -16.19 24.38 8.37
CA VAL A 20 -17.63 24.20 8.16
C VAL A 20 -18.22 25.53 7.71
N CYS A 21 -18.91 25.52 6.58
CA CYS A 21 -19.66 26.66 6.08
C CYS A 21 -21.15 26.28 6.00
N GLY A 22 -22.02 27.24 6.12
CA GLY A 22 -23.46 27.04 5.99
C GLY A 22 -24.14 28.19 5.27
N MET A 23 -25.13 27.86 4.46
CA MET A 23 -25.98 28.82 3.74
C MET A 23 -27.41 28.31 3.70
N ASP A 24 -28.39 29.20 3.66
CA ASP A 24 -29.76 28.80 3.33
C ASP A 24 -29.91 28.56 1.83
N GLY A 25 -31.09 28.11 1.39
CA GLY A 25 -31.36 27.78 -0.01
C GLY A 25 -31.24 28.94 -0.99
N GLU A 26 -31.22 30.17 -0.49
CA GLU A 26 -31.08 31.43 -1.22
C GLU A 26 -29.63 31.96 -1.21
N GLY A 27 -28.72 31.30 -0.42
CA GLY A 27 -27.33 31.69 -0.30
C GLY A 27 -27.05 32.69 0.84
N ASN A 28 -27.99 32.89 1.76
CA ASN A 28 -27.79 33.76 2.90
C ASN A 28 -26.92 33.07 3.97
N SER A 29 -26.03 33.85 4.60
CA SER A 29 -25.14 33.37 5.66
C SER A 29 -25.88 33.08 6.97
N PRO A 30 -25.31 32.20 7.83
CA PRO A 30 -25.82 31.98 9.17
C PRO A 30 -25.84 33.28 10.00
N ARG A 31 -26.78 33.34 10.93
CA ARG A 31 -26.89 34.44 11.90
C ARG A 31 -25.82 34.40 12.97
N ASP A 32 -25.56 33.20 13.52
CA ASP A 32 -24.64 32.93 14.60
C ASP A 32 -23.87 31.63 14.43
N PHE A 33 -22.79 31.47 15.20
CA PHE A 33 -21.90 30.31 15.15
C PHE A 33 -21.66 29.74 16.55
N TYR A 34 -21.51 28.41 16.62
CA TYR A 34 -21.07 27.70 17.83
C TYR A 34 -19.82 26.90 17.46
N PRO A 35 -18.63 27.54 17.45
CA PRO A 35 -17.41 26.90 16.97
C PRO A 35 -16.76 25.94 17.95
N THR A 36 -17.24 25.91 19.21
CA THR A 36 -16.69 25.01 20.24
C THR A 36 -17.79 24.19 20.91
N VAL A 37 -17.42 23.01 21.37
CA VAL A 37 -18.34 22.06 22.02
C VAL A 37 -18.99 22.69 23.26
N ASP A 38 -18.23 23.41 24.09
CA ASP A 38 -18.73 24.06 25.29
C ASP A 38 -19.76 25.15 25.00
N LEU A 39 -19.62 25.90 23.93
CA LEU A 39 -20.62 26.87 23.49
C LEU A 39 -21.91 26.20 22.99
N PHE A 40 -21.78 25.06 22.32
CA PHE A 40 -22.93 24.37 21.76
C PHE A 40 -23.66 23.52 22.79
N ILE A 41 -22.96 22.65 23.51
CA ILE A 41 -23.55 21.77 24.51
C ILE A 41 -24.00 22.56 25.72
N GLY A 42 -23.17 23.49 26.21
CA GLY A 42 -23.37 24.22 27.43
C GLY A 42 -23.23 23.36 28.69
N GLU A 43 -23.17 23.99 29.87
CA GLU A 43 -23.04 23.31 31.14
C GLU A 43 -24.29 22.42 31.41
N GLY A 44 -24.08 21.15 31.72
CA GLY A 44 -25.11 20.16 31.96
C GLY A 44 -25.89 19.70 30.71
N GLY A 45 -25.45 20.09 29.52
CA GLY A 45 -26.00 19.61 28.25
C GLY A 45 -25.29 18.38 27.72
N SER A 46 -25.72 17.91 26.54
CA SER A 46 -25.10 16.86 25.75
C SER A 46 -25.32 17.10 24.26
N PHE A 47 -24.68 16.34 23.38
CA PHE A 47 -24.93 16.45 21.93
C PHE A 47 -26.38 16.13 21.54
N THR A 48 -27.05 15.27 22.29
CA THR A 48 -28.46 14.96 22.10
C THR A 48 -29.41 15.99 22.72
N HIS A 49 -28.92 16.78 23.69
CA HIS A 49 -29.65 17.83 24.40
C HIS A 49 -28.79 19.09 24.57
N PRO A 50 -28.35 19.72 23.47
CA PRO A 50 -27.48 20.89 23.56
C PRO A 50 -28.26 22.09 24.07
N ARG A 51 -27.71 22.78 25.08
CA ARG A 51 -28.32 23.97 25.68
C ARG A 51 -28.49 25.11 24.68
N ALA A 52 -27.57 25.24 23.72
CA ALA A 52 -27.68 26.23 22.65
C ALA A 52 -29.00 26.11 21.89
N VAL A 53 -29.48 24.87 21.64
CA VAL A 53 -30.74 24.59 20.95
C VAL A 53 -31.94 24.70 21.93
N LEU A 54 -31.87 24.00 23.06
CA LEU A 54 -33.01 23.92 24.00
C LEU A 54 -33.39 25.29 24.61
N GLU A 55 -32.40 26.13 24.86
CA GLU A 55 -32.59 27.43 25.47
C GLU A 55 -32.55 28.57 24.44
N ASN A 56 -32.46 28.23 23.17
CA ASN A 56 -32.37 29.21 22.08
C ASN A 56 -31.27 30.29 22.32
N ARG A 57 -30.11 29.84 22.81
CA ARG A 57 -28.99 30.74 23.13
C ARG A 57 -28.40 31.35 21.86
N ASP A 58 -28.01 32.60 21.94
CA ASP A 58 -27.26 33.27 20.90
C ASP A 58 -25.84 32.63 20.79
N GLY A 59 -25.38 32.45 19.56
CA GLY A 59 -24.01 32.04 19.28
C GLY A 59 -23.05 33.25 19.22
N VAL A 60 -21.81 32.95 18.83
CA VAL A 60 -20.81 33.98 18.60
C VAL A 60 -20.87 34.51 17.17
N LYS A 61 -20.34 35.71 16.94
CA LYS A 61 -20.27 36.35 15.63
C LYS A 61 -18.93 36.05 14.95
N ALA A 62 -18.84 36.36 13.66
CA ALA A 62 -17.61 36.28 12.90
C ALA A 62 -16.44 37.01 13.62
N GLY A 63 -15.25 36.41 13.52
CA GLY A 63 -14.05 36.92 14.21
C GLY A 63 -13.84 36.37 15.63
N TYR A 64 -14.73 35.55 16.17
CA TYR A 64 -14.49 34.83 17.40
C TYR A 64 -13.31 33.85 17.25
N HIS A 65 -12.43 33.87 18.25
CA HIS A 65 -11.27 32.97 18.30
C HIS A 65 -11.23 32.25 19.66
N ALA A 66 -10.90 30.96 19.62
CA ALA A 66 -10.71 30.14 20.81
C ALA A 66 -9.55 29.17 20.60
N GLU A 67 -8.70 29.04 21.62
CA GLU A 67 -7.60 28.09 21.64
C GLU A 67 -7.82 27.02 22.71
N GLY A 68 -7.31 25.80 22.43
CA GLY A 68 -7.37 24.71 23.40
C GLY A 68 -8.79 24.19 23.69
N LYS A 69 -9.73 24.46 22.79
CA LYS A 69 -11.12 24.01 22.89
C LYS A 69 -11.44 22.96 21.86
N GLU A 70 -12.31 22.02 22.21
CA GLU A 70 -12.84 21.06 21.27
C GLU A 70 -13.75 21.77 20.25
N ALA A 71 -13.45 21.59 18.96
CA ALA A 71 -14.16 22.27 17.88
C ALA A 71 -15.46 21.54 17.49
N VAL A 72 -16.47 22.32 17.15
CA VAL A 72 -17.72 21.84 16.54
C VAL A 72 -18.18 22.83 15.47
N GLY A 73 -18.84 22.32 14.42
CA GLY A 73 -19.38 23.14 13.32
C GLY A 73 -20.84 23.54 13.55
N GLY A 74 -21.19 24.10 14.69
CA GLY A 74 -22.55 24.54 14.98
C GLY A 74 -22.86 25.87 14.28
N ILE A 75 -23.96 25.94 13.54
CA ILE A 75 -24.42 27.14 12.83
C ILE A 75 -25.91 27.37 13.08
N ARG A 76 -26.30 28.63 13.19
CA ARG A 76 -27.68 29.04 13.42
C ARG A 76 -28.11 30.03 12.32
N PHE A 77 -29.24 29.75 11.73
CA PHE A 77 -29.87 30.63 10.77
C PHE A 77 -30.93 31.51 11.36
N GLU A 78 -31.41 32.51 10.60
CA GLU A 78 -32.54 33.33 11.00
C GLU A 78 -33.79 32.49 11.15
N GLU A 79 -34.65 32.92 12.07
CA GLU A 79 -35.95 32.33 12.32
C GLU A 79 -36.78 32.34 11.05
N SER A 80 -37.50 31.23 10.80
CA SER A 80 -38.41 31.13 9.66
C SER A 80 -39.68 30.39 10.05
N THR A 81 -40.82 30.88 9.56
CA THR A 81 -42.11 30.23 9.73
C THR A 81 -42.45 29.48 8.46
N LEU A 82 -42.75 28.20 8.56
CA LEU A 82 -43.14 27.35 7.44
C LEU A 82 -44.66 27.10 7.48
N GLN A 83 -45.35 27.30 6.39
CA GLN A 83 -46.74 26.89 6.21
C GLN A 83 -46.80 25.38 5.87
N PRO A 84 -47.95 24.73 6.06
CA PRO A 84 -48.12 23.33 5.67
C PRO A 84 -47.77 23.11 4.20
N GLY A 85 -46.80 22.16 3.97
CA GLY A 85 -46.30 21.88 2.62
C GLY A 85 -45.10 22.71 2.18
N GLU A 86 -44.71 23.74 2.94
CA GLU A 86 -43.49 24.52 2.67
C GLU A 86 -42.25 23.79 3.17
N ALA A 87 -41.13 24.00 2.44
CA ALA A 87 -39.83 23.47 2.80
C ALA A 87 -38.76 24.56 2.75
N LYS A 88 -37.82 24.55 3.72
CA LYS A 88 -36.62 25.40 3.66
C LYS A 88 -35.40 24.50 3.57
N THR A 89 -34.51 24.83 2.66
CA THR A 89 -33.29 24.07 2.39
C THR A 89 -32.10 24.81 2.98
N TYR A 90 -31.18 24.06 3.54
CA TYR A 90 -29.90 24.57 4.01
C TYR A 90 -28.78 23.76 3.38
N THR A 91 -27.69 24.41 3.03
CA THR A 91 -26.46 23.78 2.55
C THR A 91 -25.41 23.86 3.64
N VAL A 92 -24.85 22.74 4.03
CA VAL A 92 -23.70 22.66 4.94
C VAL A 92 -22.54 22.07 4.20
N ILE A 93 -21.39 22.73 4.22
CA ILE A 93 -20.14 22.29 3.58
C ILE A 93 -19.16 21.99 4.70
N ILE A 94 -18.64 20.78 4.67
CA ILE A 94 -17.53 20.35 5.55
C ILE A 94 -16.35 20.11 4.62
N GLY A 95 -15.20 20.71 4.92
CA GLY A 95 -14.03 20.60 4.06
C GLY A 95 -12.72 20.64 4.84
N VAL A 96 -11.68 20.28 4.10
CA VAL A 96 -10.28 20.27 4.54
C VAL A 96 -9.44 20.87 3.43
N THR A 97 -8.58 21.84 3.73
CA THR A 97 -7.70 22.46 2.74
C THR A 97 -6.42 22.97 3.42
N ASP A 98 -5.35 23.08 2.68
CA ASP A 98 -4.12 23.81 3.04
C ASP A 98 -4.12 25.27 2.50
N ASP A 99 -5.11 25.60 1.64
CA ASP A 99 -5.31 26.94 1.10
C ASP A 99 -6.63 27.56 1.59
N THR A 100 -6.55 28.51 2.51
CA THR A 100 -7.73 29.19 3.06
C THR A 100 -8.51 30.00 2.04
N ASP A 101 -7.88 30.45 0.95
CA ASP A 101 -8.55 31.23 -0.10
C ASP A 101 -9.51 30.34 -0.92
N GLU A 102 -9.25 29.04 -0.95
CA GLU A 102 -10.14 28.07 -1.60
C GLU A 102 -11.52 27.99 -0.90
N ILE A 103 -11.58 28.23 0.42
CA ILE A 103 -12.82 28.13 1.20
C ILE A 103 -13.92 29.04 0.62
N GLN A 104 -13.57 30.29 0.29
CA GLN A 104 -14.53 31.24 -0.25
C GLN A 104 -15.04 30.81 -1.63
N LYS A 105 -14.18 30.27 -2.46
CA LYS A 105 -14.54 29.75 -3.79
C LYS A 105 -15.48 28.56 -3.66
N VAL A 106 -15.15 27.61 -2.80
CA VAL A 106 -16.00 26.43 -2.52
C VAL A 106 -17.36 26.88 -1.98
N ALA A 107 -17.40 27.82 -1.02
CA ALA A 107 -18.65 28.35 -0.49
C ALA A 107 -19.52 28.98 -1.60
N ALA A 108 -18.92 29.74 -2.54
CA ALA A 108 -19.63 30.35 -3.65
C ALA A 108 -20.15 29.31 -4.65
N ASP A 109 -19.38 28.25 -4.92
CA ASP A 109 -19.78 27.17 -5.86
C ASP A 109 -20.99 26.35 -5.36
N TYR A 110 -21.24 26.33 -4.05
CA TYR A 110 -22.34 25.62 -3.40
C TYR A 110 -23.37 26.53 -2.73
N ALA A 111 -23.38 27.81 -3.04
CA ALA A 111 -24.18 28.82 -2.33
C ALA A 111 -25.71 28.59 -2.41
N THR A 112 -26.21 28.01 -3.48
CA THR A 112 -27.65 27.78 -3.66
C THR A 112 -28.00 26.33 -3.90
N SER A 113 -29.24 25.94 -3.63
CA SER A 113 -29.76 24.59 -3.91
C SER A 113 -29.62 24.19 -5.37
N ALA A 114 -29.74 25.11 -6.31
CA ALA A 114 -29.58 24.87 -7.74
C ALA A 114 -28.11 24.51 -8.08
N GLN A 115 -27.14 25.19 -7.47
CA GLN A 115 -25.72 24.90 -7.64
C GLN A 115 -25.36 23.54 -7.02
N VAL A 116 -25.86 23.24 -5.82
CA VAL A 116 -25.68 21.93 -5.17
C VAL A 116 -26.20 20.80 -6.06
N ASN A 117 -27.43 20.93 -6.61
CA ASN A 117 -28.00 19.91 -7.49
C ASN A 117 -27.17 19.72 -8.77
N LYS A 118 -26.68 20.81 -9.35
CA LYS A 118 -25.79 20.75 -10.53
C LYS A 118 -24.48 20.00 -10.22
N VAL A 119 -23.88 20.27 -9.07
CA VAL A 119 -22.64 19.60 -8.64
C VAL A 119 -22.91 18.12 -8.30
N LEU A 120 -24.02 17.82 -7.63
CA LEU A 120 -24.43 16.44 -7.36
C LEU A 120 -24.55 15.64 -8.67
N GLN A 121 -25.24 16.17 -9.68
CA GLN A 121 -25.36 15.53 -10.99
C GLN A 121 -24.00 15.35 -11.67
N LYS A 122 -23.13 16.36 -11.60
CA LYS A 122 -21.74 16.26 -12.11
C LYS A 122 -20.95 15.16 -11.41
N THR A 123 -21.06 15.06 -10.08
CA THR A 123 -20.40 14.04 -9.28
C THR A 123 -20.92 12.64 -9.60
N GLN A 124 -22.23 12.46 -9.69
CA GLN A 124 -22.84 11.19 -10.10
C GLN A 124 -22.34 10.75 -11.48
N ASN A 125 -22.36 11.65 -12.47
CA ASN A 125 -21.86 11.36 -13.80
C ASN A 125 -20.36 11.03 -13.84
N TYR A 126 -19.56 11.70 -12.99
CA TYR A 126 -18.14 11.41 -12.85
C TYR A 126 -17.93 9.97 -12.37
N TRP A 127 -18.60 9.58 -11.29
CA TRP A 127 -18.44 8.24 -10.71
C TRP A 127 -19.01 7.14 -11.62
N GLN A 128 -20.13 7.38 -12.31
CA GLN A 128 -20.66 6.44 -13.29
C GLN A 128 -19.68 6.16 -14.43
N LYS A 129 -18.87 7.15 -14.82
CA LYS A 129 -17.83 6.98 -15.85
C LYS A 129 -16.56 6.32 -15.30
N LYS A 130 -16.25 6.55 -14.03
CA LYS A 130 -15.04 5.99 -13.38
C LYS A 130 -15.25 4.54 -12.97
N VAL A 131 -16.39 4.21 -12.39
CA VAL A 131 -16.77 2.86 -11.99
C VAL A 131 -17.54 2.23 -13.14
N ASN A 132 -16.80 1.73 -14.13
CA ASN A 132 -17.40 1.24 -15.39
C ASN A 132 -17.69 -0.28 -15.39
N VAL A 133 -17.37 -0.98 -14.31
CA VAL A 133 -17.74 -2.38 -14.14
C VAL A 133 -19.17 -2.50 -13.64
N LYS A 134 -19.97 -3.32 -14.30
CA LYS A 134 -21.38 -3.55 -13.98
C LYS A 134 -21.61 -5.04 -13.72
N TYR A 135 -22.44 -5.33 -12.75
CA TYR A 135 -22.81 -6.69 -12.35
C TYR A 135 -24.29 -6.92 -12.66
N TYR A 136 -24.60 -8.10 -13.14
CA TYR A 136 -25.95 -8.56 -13.48
C TYR A 136 -26.09 -10.01 -13.05
N THR A 137 -26.21 -10.23 -11.75
CA THR A 137 -26.27 -11.59 -11.17
C THR A 137 -27.69 -12.10 -10.97
N GLY A 138 -28.68 -11.24 -11.14
CA GLY A 138 -30.08 -11.54 -10.84
C GLY A 138 -30.44 -11.26 -9.38
N ASN A 139 -29.49 -10.87 -8.54
CA ASN A 139 -29.70 -10.39 -7.18
C ASN A 139 -29.35 -8.91 -7.10
N GLU A 140 -30.37 -8.05 -7.00
CA GLU A 140 -30.19 -6.60 -7.02
C GLU A 140 -29.38 -6.07 -5.83
N ASP A 141 -29.53 -6.66 -4.64
CA ASP A 141 -28.78 -6.25 -3.44
C ASP A 141 -27.31 -6.56 -3.61
N PHE A 142 -26.97 -7.74 -4.15
CA PHE A 142 -25.59 -8.10 -4.46
C PHE A 142 -25.01 -7.21 -5.53
N ASP A 143 -25.74 -6.92 -6.61
CA ASP A 143 -25.27 -6.04 -7.69
C ASP A 143 -25.01 -4.62 -7.18
N ASN A 144 -25.86 -4.10 -6.27
CA ASN A 144 -25.64 -2.80 -5.63
C ASN A 144 -24.44 -2.80 -4.68
N TYR A 145 -24.25 -3.89 -3.90
CA TYR A 145 -23.06 -4.07 -3.07
C TYR A 145 -21.78 -4.10 -3.92
N MET A 146 -21.79 -4.81 -5.03
CA MET A 146 -20.65 -4.88 -5.93
C MET A 146 -20.31 -3.55 -6.61
N ARG A 147 -21.26 -2.64 -6.77
CA ARG A 147 -20.97 -1.25 -7.19
C ARG A 147 -20.11 -0.53 -6.15
N TRP A 148 -20.43 -0.70 -4.87
CA TRP A 148 -19.63 -0.17 -3.76
C TRP A 148 -18.24 -0.80 -3.74
N VAL A 149 -18.12 -2.11 -3.88
CA VAL A 149 -16.83 -2.82 -3.93
C VAL A 149 -15.97 -2.30 -5.09
N SER A 150 -16.55 -2.10 -6.28
CA SER A 150 -15.84 -1.60 -7.46
C SER A 150 -15.39 -0.15 -7.33
N PHE A 151 -16.03 0.63 -6.47
CA PHE A 151 -15.68 2.02 -6.19
C PHE A 151 -14.42 2.14 -5.30
N GLN A 152 -14.20 1.19 -4.37
CA GLN A 152 -13.13 1.24 -3.37
C GLN A 152 -11.71 1.36 -3.96
N PRO A 153 -11.30 0.59 -4.99
CA PRO A 153 -9.95 0.70 -5.56
C PRO A 153 -9.64 2.10 -6.11
N ILE A 154 -10.65 2.79 -6.64
CA ILE A 154 -10.48 4.14 -7.18
C ILE A 154 -10.31 5.16 -6.05
N LEU A 155 -11.07 5.02 -4.95
CA LEU A 155 -10.87 5.83 -3.74
C LEU A 155 -9.49 5.62 -3.15
N ARG A 156 -9.04 4.38 -3.03
CA ARG A 156 -7.71 4.05 -2.51
C ARG A 156 -6.60 4.65 -3.36
N ARG A 157 -6.78 4.71 -4.67
CA ARG A 157 -5.84 5.40 -5.57
C ARG A 157 -5.74 6.90 -5.29
N ILE A 158 -6.83 7.53 -4.86
CA ILE A 158 -6.89 8.97 -4.54
C ILE A 158 -6.35 9.25 -3.14
N TYR A 159 -6.80 8.51 -2.14
CA TYR A 159 -6.56 8.80 -0.72
C TYR A 159 -5.49 7.93 -0.05
N GLY A 160 -5.00 6.91 -0.72
CA GLY A 160 -4.09 5.93 -0.13
C GLY A 160 -4.82 4.75 0.52
N CYS A 161 -4.04 3.76 0.95
CA CYS A 161 -4.54 2.45 1.36
C CYS A 161 -5.36 2.46 2.65
N SER A 162 -5.08 3.34 3.58
CA SER A 162 -5.75 3.39 4.88
C SER A 162 -6.95 4.33 4.95
N PHE A 163 -7.20 5.13 3.91
CA PHE A 163 -8.14 6.26 3.92
C PHE A 163 -7.88 7.28 5.03
N LEU A 164 -6.79 7.11 5.78
CA LEU A 164 -6.38 8.08 6.78
C LEU A 164 -5.73 9.27 6.07
N PRO A 165 -6.05 10.48 6.47
CA PRO A 165 -5.37 11.66 5.97
C PRO A 165 -3.87 11.52 6.22
N HIS A 166 -3.08 11.63 5.17
CA HIS A 166 -1.63 11.46 5.24
C HIS A 166 -0.96 12.43 6.23
N HIS A 167 -1.59 13.54 6.51
CA HIS A 167 -1.09 14.55 7.46
C HIS A 167 -1.21 14.12 8.93
N ASP A 168 -2.07 13.18 9.30
CA ASP A 168 -2.24 12.74 10.69
C ASP A 168 -0.96 12.14 11.27
N TYR A 169 -0.17 11.50 10.41
CA TYR A 169 1.10 10.89 10.78
C TYR A 169 2.32 11.63 10.21
N GLY A 170 2.10 12.77 9.57
CA GLY A 170 3.17 13.62 9.01
C GLY A 170 3.93 13.03 7.84
N LYS A 171 3.76 11.77 7.55
CA LYS A 171 4.41 11.03 6.48
C LYS A 171 3.46 10.06 5.82
N GLY A 172 2.22 10.41 5.60
CA GLY A 172 1.25 9.55 4.97
C GLY A 172 1.91 8.65 3.93
N GLY A 173 1.41 7.49 3.71
CA GLY A 173 1.99 6.55 2.78
C GLY A 173 1.16 5.29 2.72
N ARG A 174 1.48 4.45 1.76
CA ARG A 174 0.83 3.16 1.58
C ARG A 174 1.74 2.08 2.14
N GLY A 175 1.16 1.04 2.72
CA GLY A 175 1.88 -0.17 3.03
C GLY A 175 2.36 -0.86 1.76
N TRP A 176 3.45 -1.61 1.83
CA TRP A 176 4.01 -2.32 0.69
C TRP A 176 3.02 -3.31 0.06
N ARG A 177 2.41 -4.15 0.89
CA ARG A 177 1.38 -5.09 0.44
C ARG A 177 0.23 -4.40 -0.24
N ASP A 178 -0.30 -3.34 0.39
CA ASP A 178 -1.45 -2.60 -0.10
C ASP A 178 -1.21 -2.00 -1.48
N LEU A 179 0.01 -1.54 -1.75
CA LEU A 179 0.38 -0.99 -3.05
C LEU A 179 0.22 -2.00 -4.18
N TRP A 180 0.64 -3.23 -3.97
CA TRP A 180 0.52 -4.30 -4.96
C TRP A 180 -0.92 -4.78 -5.09
N GLN A 181 -1.63 -4.92 -3.98
CA GLN A 181 -3.05 -5.30 -3.98
C GLN A 181 -3.93 -4.22 -4.63
N ASP A 182 -3.60 -2.95 -4.43
CA ASP A 182 -4.27 -1.85 -5.13
C ASP A 182 -4.09 -1.96 -6.65
N CYS A 183 -2.90 -2.30 -7.12
CA CYS A 183 -2.66 -2.56 -8.54
C CYS A 183 -3.50 -3.73 -9.06
N LEU A 184 -3.65 -4.83 -8.31
CA LEU A 184 -4.51 -5.96 -8.67
C LEU A 184 -5.95 -5.51 -8.94
N ALA A 185 -6.51 -4.73 -8.03
CA ALA A 185 -7.86 -4.21 -8.16
C ALA A 185 -7.98 -3.20 -9.33
N LEU A 186 -6.99 -2.32 -9.48
CA LEU A 186 -6.96 -1.30 -10.55
C LEU A 186 -6.84 -1.91 -11.94
N LEU A 187 -6.15 -3.03 -12.11
CA LEU A 187 -6.09 -3.73 -13.40
C LEU A 187 -7.48 -4.06 -13.95
N LEU A 188 -8.42 -4.39 -13.08
CA LEU A 188 -9.81 -4.67 -13.45
C LEU A 188 -10.67 -3.40 -13.55
N MET A 189 -10.49 -2.45 -12.62
CA MET A 189 -11.41 -1.30 -12.45
C MET A 189 -10.96 -0.04 -13.18
N ASN A 190 -9.65 0.21 -13.26
CA ASN A 190 -9.07 1.40 -13.88
C ASN A 190 -7.61 1.18 -14.27
N PRO A 191 -7.30 0.43 -15.33
CA PRO A 191 -5.95 -0.03 -15.67
C PRO A 191 -5.00 1.08 -16.13
N SER A 192 -5.52 2.28 -16.42
CA SER A 192 -4.69 3.40 -16.89
C SER A 192 -3.57 3.72 -15.91
N GLY A 193 -2.32 3.70 -16.40
CA GLY A 193 -1.13 4.00 -15.63
C GLY A 193 -0.65 2.89 -14.67
N VAL A 194 -1.33 1.74 -14.58
CA VAL A 194 -0.93 0.64 -13.69
C VAL A 194 0.44 0.07 -14.10
N ARG A 195 0.77 0.02 -15.40
CA ARG A 195 2.10 -0.37 -15.85
C ARG A 195 3.22 0.43 -15.18
N GLN A 196 3.09 1.75 -15.18
CA GLN A 196 4.09 2.62 -14.57
C GLN A 196 4.11 2.46 -13.05
N MET A 197 2.95 2.29 -12.41
CA MET A 197 2.89 2.00 -10.98
C MET A 197 3.67 0.73 -10.61
N ILE A 198 3.51 -0.34 -11.39
CA ILE A 198 4.24 -1.60 -11.18
C ILE A 198 5.75 -1.37 -11.30
N LEU A 199 6.21 -0.68 -12.35
CA LEU A 199 7.63 -0.37 -12.53
C LEU A 199 8.20 0.46 -11.38
N ASP A 200 7.49 1.51 -10.98
CA ASP A 200 7.91 2.37 -9.88
C ASP A 200 7.94 1.62 -8.54
N ASN A 201 7.03 0.66 -8.35
CA ASN A 201 6.96 -0.15 -7.13
C ASN A 201 8.19 -1.03 -6.95
N TYR A 202 8.76 -1.56 -8.02
CA TYR A 202 10.00 -2.37 -7.93
C TYR A 202 11.18 -1.59 -7.38
N GLY A 203 11.21 -0.27 -7.55
CA GLY A 203 12.24 0.59 -6.94
C GLY A 203 12.29 0.55 -5.41
N GLY A 204 11.33 -0.07 -4.75
CA GLY A 204 11.32 -0.30 -3.31
C GLY A 204 11.91 -1.63 -2.85
N VAL A 205 12.34 -2.51 -3.74
CA VAL A 205 12.99 -3.78 -3.41
C VAL A 205 14.45 -3.54 -3.02
N ARG A 206 14.93 -4.14 -1.94
CA ARG A 206 16.35 -4.14 -1.54
C ARG A 206 17.11 -5.31 -2.14
N MET A 207 18.43 -5.15 -2.24
CA MET A 207 19.31 -6.21 -2.75
C MET A 207 19.38 -7.48 -1.88
N ASP A 208 18.85 -7.46 -0.67
CA ASP A 208 18.72 -8.64 0.18
C ASP A 208 17.36 -9.38 0.00
N GLY A 209 16.58 -9.00 -1.00
CA GLY A 209 15.26 -9.55 -1.29
C GLY A 209 14.16 -9.07 -0.35
N SER A 210 14.47 -8.20 0.62
CA SER A 210 13.46 -7.48 1.39
C SER A 210 12.99 -6.21 0.63
N ASN A 211 12.20 -5.38 1.26
CA ASN A 211 11.69 -4.16 0.65
C ASN A 211 11.48 -3.05 1.66
N ALA A 212 11.31 -1.83 1.15
CA ALA A 212 10.80 -0.72 1.94
C ALA A 212 9.39 -1.04 2.45
N THR A 213 9.10 -0.68 3.70
CA THR A 213 7.83 -1.02 4.35
C THR A 213 6.72 -0.04 3.98
N ILE A 214 7.09 1.21 3.75
CA ILE A 214 6.16 2.32 3.50
C ILE A 214 6.55 3.02 2.21
N ILE A 215 5.54 3.39 1.42
CA ILE A 215 5.68 4.22 0.24
C ILE A 215 5.44 5.66 0.65
N GLY A 216 6.33 6.55 0.21
CA GLY A 216 6.26 7.97 0.51
C GLY A 216 5.09 8.69 -0.16
N GLU A 217 5.09 10.01 -0.08
CA GLU A 217 4.02 10.88 -0.59
C GLU A 217 3.78 10.78 -2.10
N LYS A 218 4.77 10.32 -2.84
CA LYS A 218 4.72 10.21 -4.30
C LYS A 218 5.02 8.79 -4.74
N GLN A 219 4.47 8.40 -5.87
CA GLN A 219 4.77 7.14 -6.55
C GLN A 219 6.29 7.04 -6.79
N GLY A 220 6.87 5.87 -6.48
CA GLY A 220 8.32 5.63 -6.60
C GLY A 220 9.18 6.20 -5.46
N VAL A 221 8.59 6.87 -4.47
CA VAL A 221 9.29 7.32 -3.26
C VAL A 221 9.02 6.33 -2.13
N PHE A 222 10.07 5.85 -1.49
CA PHE A 222 9.99 4.82 -0.45
C PHE A 222 10.60 5.30 0.86
N ILE A 223 10.09 4.74 1.97
CA ILE A 223 10.58 5.00 3.32
C ILE A 223 10.82 3.64 3.97
N ALA A 224 11.94 3.49 4.65
CA ALA A 224 12.31 2.23 5.28
C ALA A 224 11.26 1.77 6.29
N ASP A 225 11.11 2.49 7.36
CA ASP A 225 10.05 2.40 8.36
C ASP A 225 10.05 3.70 9.17
N ARG A 226 8.94 4.00 9.81
CA ARG A 226 8.80 5.18 10.67
C ARG A 226 9.81 5.21 11.82
N ASN A 227 10.08 4.05 12.41
CA ASN A 227 10.92 3.90 13.58
C ASN A 227 12.30 3.33 13.25
N HIS A 228 12.69 3.26 11.99
CA HIS A 228 13.89 2.59 11.52
C HIS A 228 13.95 1.10 11.95
N ILE A 229 12.81 0.50 12.19
CA ILE A 229 12.68 -0.94 12.46
C ILE A 229 12.47 -1.63 11.12
N THR A 230 13.34 -2.56 10.80
CA THR A 230 13.13 -3.38 9.60
C THR A 230 12.08 -4.43 9.90
N ARG A 231 11.05 -4.39 9.09
CA ARG A 231 10.04 -5.45 9.09
C ARG A 231 10.18 -6.25 7.82
N VAL A 232 10.65 -7.46 7.96
CA VAL A 232 10.64 -8.44 6.87
C VAL A 232 9.40 -9.29 7.07
N TRP A 233 8.46 -9.13 6.15
CA TRP A 233 7.21 -9.88 6.18
C TRP A 233 7.21 -10.89 5.06
N MET A 234 6.84 -12.08 5.41
CA MET A 234 6.94 -13.23 4.54
C MET A 234 6.20 -13.06 3.22
N ASP A 235 5.04 -12.42 3.24
CA ASP A 235 4.21 -12.21 2.06
C ASP A 235 4.68 -11.07 1.14
N HIS A 236 5.61 -10.24 1.58
CA HIS A 236 6.03 -9.07 0.83
C HIS A 236 6.71 -9.40 -0.51
N GLY A 237 7.44 -10.49 -0.61
CA GLY A 237 8.02 -10.98 -1.87
C GLY A 237 7.02 -11.71 -2.77
N PHE A 238 5.86 -12.11 -2.23
CA PHE A 238 4.82 -12.82 -2.98
C PHE A 238 3.99 -11.89 -3.86
N TRP A 239 3.53 -10.75 -3.32
CA TRP A 239 2.61 -9.85 -4.00
C TRP A 239 3.15 -9.20 -5.27
N PRO A 240 4.44 -8.81 -5.36
CA PRO A 240 5.02 -8.26 -6.59
C PRO A 240 4.83 -9.18 -7.80
N PHE A 241 5.11 -10.47 -7.62
CA PHE A 241 4.94 -11.43 -8.71
C PHE A 241 3.47 -11.63 -9.09
N LEU A 242 2.59 -11.87 -8.12
CA LEU A 242 1.16 -12.06 -8.37
C LEU A 242 0.55 -10.89 -9.16
N THR A 243 0.91 -9.66 -8.78
CA THR A 243 0.44 -8.44 -9.45
C THR A 243 1.00 -8.32 -10.86
N THR A 244 2.30 -8.53 -11.03
CA THR A 244 2.95 -8.47 -12.35
C THR A 244 2.43 -9.57 -13.27
N LYS A 245 2.21 -10.77 -12.72
CA LYS A 245 1.57 -11.87 -13.42
C LYS A 245 0.20 -11.48 -13.98
N LEU A 246 -0.69 -10.96 -13.11
CA LEU A 246 -2.03 -10.56 -13.55
C LEU A 246 -1.96 -9.45 -14.61
N TYR A 247 -1.02 -8.52 -14.47
CA TYR A 247 -0.78 -7.49 -15.48
C TYR A 247 -0.40 -8.10 -16.83
N ILE A 248 0.55 -9.04 -16.86
CA ILE A 248 0.98 -9.71 -18.10
C ILE A 248 -0.15 -10.54 -18.69
N ASP A 249 -0.86 -11.32 -17.87
CA ASP A 249 -1.99 -12.15 -18.32
C ASP A 249 -3.10 -11.31 -18.96
N GLN A 250 -3.34 -10.13 -18.45
CA GLN A 250 -4.40 -9.25 -18.93
C GLN A 250 -3.99 -8.42 -20.17
N THR A 251 -2.72 -8.04 -20.27
CA THR A 251 -2.25 -7.11 -21.32
C THR A 251 -1.42 -7.77 -22.41
N GLY A 252 -0.83 -8.92 -22.14
CA GLY A 252 0.16 -9.57 -23.01
C GLY A 252 1.55 -8.91 -22.97
N ASP A 253 1.77 -7.85 -22.17
CA ASP A 253 3.04 -7.11 -22.10
C ASP A 253 4.09 -7.89 -21.27
N ILE A 254 4.59 -8.99 -21.82
CA ILE A 254 5.64 -9.78 -21.18
C ILE A 254 6.99 -9.03 -21.13
N GLU A 255 7.21 -8.08 -22.02
CA GLU A 255 8.45 -7.28 -22.05
C GLU A 255 8.64 -6.39 -20.81
N ILE A 256 7.61 -6.21 -19.99
CA ILE A 256 7.75 -5.55 -18.69
C ILE A 256 8.83 -6.21 -17.83
N LEU A 257 9.00 -7.54 -17.95
CA LEU A 257 10.01 -8.32 -17.24
C LEU A 257 11.43 -7.89 -17.54
N LEU A 258 11.68 -7.34 -18.74
CA LEU A 258 13.00 -6.89 -19.19
C LEU A 258 13.29 -5.41 -18.82
N LYS A 259 12.32 -4.69 -18.28
CA LYS A 259 12.51 -3.27 -17.93
C LYS A 259 13.45 -3.13 -16.74
N LYS A 260 14.42 -2.25 -16.87
CA LYS A 260 15.40 -1.97 -15.82
C LYS A 260 14.82 -0.98 -14.79
N VAL A 261 14.96 -1.32 -13.51
CA VAL A 261 14.53 -0.51 -12.36
C VAL A 261 15.66 -0.50 -11.33
N SER A 262 15.80 0.58 -10.57
CA SER A 262 16.74 0.67 -9.46
C SER A 262 16.27 -0.13 -8.26
N TYR A 263 17.17 -0.35 -7.30
CA TYR A 263 16.84 -0.96 -6.02
C TYR A 263 16.86 0.07 -4.90
N PHE A 264 16.04 -0.14 -3.90
CA PHE A 264 16.02 0.66 -2.69
C PHE A 264 17.23 0.34 -1.80
N LYS A 265 17.78 1.36 -1.18
CA LYS A 265 18.88 1.23 -0.22
C LYS A 265 18.62 2.13 0.98
N ASP A 266 18.80 1.57 2.15
CA ASP A 266 18.87 2.28 3.41
C ASP A 266 19.91 1.64 4.33
N ARG A 267 19.93 2.04 5.58
CA ARG A 267 20.84 1.53 6.59
C ARG A 267 20.62 0.04 6.90
N GLN A 268 19.44 -0.50 6.60
CA GLN A 268 19.05 -1.85 6.99
C GLN A 268 19.48 -2.87 5.93
N VAL A 269 20.07 -3.97 6.37
CA VAL A 269 20.64 -4.99 5.50
C VAL A 269 20.47 -6.39 6.08
N GLU A 270 20.87 -7.40 5.32
CA GLU A 270 20.79 -8.82 5.71
C GLU A 270 19.38 -9.22 6.17
N ARG A 271 18.37 -8.78 5.41
CA ARG A 271 16.94 -9.02 5.67
C ARG A 271 16.53 -8.56 7.08
N GLY A 272 17.05 -7.40 7.49
CA GLY A 272 16.72 -6.76 8.75
C GLY A 272 17.45 -7.28 9.97
N THR A 273 18.45 -8.13 9.81
CA THR A 273 19.23 -8.66 10.93
C THR A 273 20.52 -7.90 11.21
N ALA A 274 20.92 -6.99 10.32
CA ALA A 274 22.13 -6.20 10.45
C ALA A 274 21.93 -4.76 9.96
N ILE A 275 22.92 -3.93 10.28
CA ILE A 275 23.00 -2.52 9.88
C ILE A 275 24.25 -2.32 9.03
N ASP A 276 24.09 -1.58 7.93
CA ASP A 276 25.20 -1.09 7.13
C ASP A 276 25.81 0.14 7.81
N GLU A 277 26.96 -0.04 8.42
CA GLU A 277 27.67 1.02 9.14
C GLU A 277 28.31 2.06 8.20
N GLU A 278 28.46 1.73 6.93
CA GLU A 278 29.01 2.62 5.89
C GLU A 278 27.93 3.50 5.26
N TRP A 279 26.65 3.17 5.44
CA TRP A 279 25.54 3.94 4.90
C TRP A 279 25.25 5.18 5.74
N ASP A 280 25.12 6.32 5.10
CA ASP A 280 24.62 7.57 5.68
C ASP A 280 23.60 8.25 4.75
N SER A 281 23.03 9.37 5.17
CA SER A 281 22.04 10.10 4.38
C SER A 281 22.61 10.71 3.09
N ALA A 282 23.93 10.91 2.98
CA ALA A 282 24.57 11.40 1.77
C ALA A 282 24.70 10.31 0.70
N TYR A 283 24.71 9.04 1.11
CA TYR A 283 24.62 7.94 0.17
C TYR A 283 23.31 7.97 -0.64
N GLY A 284 22.23 8.35 -0.01
CA GLY A 284 20.88 8.35 -0.59
C GLY A 284 20.16 7.02 -0.41
N GLU A 285 19.00 6.88 -1.07
CA GLU A 285 18.08 5.76 -0.88
C GLU A 285 18.03 4.80 -2.08
N ILE A 286 19.06 4.84 -2.94
CA ILE A 286 19.14 4.01 -4.16
C ILE A 286 20.46 3.22 -4.13
N GLN A 287 20.37 1.92 -4.41
CA GLN A 287 21.51 1.02 -4.44
C GLN A 287 22.57 1.45 -5.47
N LYS A 288 23.82 1.45 -5.05
CA LYS A 288 24.98 1.78 -5.90
C LYS A 288 25.90 0.58 -6.09
N THR A 289 26.68 0.68 -7.15
CA THR A 289 27.79 -0.23 -7.45
C THR A 289 29.07 0.21 -6.72
N GLU A 290 30.09 -0.64 -6.72
CA GLU A 290 31.43 -0.33 -6.18
C GLU A 290 32.01 0.95 -6.79
N ASP A 291 31.63 1.29 -8.02
CA ASP A 291 32.04 2.54 -8.71
C ASP A 291 31.12 3.73 -8.40
N ASN A 292 30.24 3.64 -7.41
CA ASN A 292 29.25 4.65 -7.03
C ASN A 292 28.21 4.99 -8.13
N ALA A 293 28.06 4.19 -9.18
CA ALA A 293 26.97 4.32 -10.13
C ALA A 293 25.69 3.71 -9.57
N VAL A 294 24.52 4.21 -9.99
CA VAL A 294 23.25 3.58 -9.64
C VAL A 294 23.14 2.21 -10.31
N TYR A 295 22.81 1.18 -9.54
CA TYR A 295 22.56 -0.14 -10.11
C TYR A 295 21.10 -0.29 -10.57
N TYR A 296 20.92 -0.86 -11.76
CA TYR A 296 19.61 -1.15 -12.36
C TYR A 296 19.54 -2.61 -12.77
N GLY A 297 18.63 -3.36 -12.17
CA GLY A 297 18.29 -4.71 -12.59
C GLY A 297 16.95 -4.76 -13.34
N SER A 298 16.69 -5.85 -14.05
CA SER A 298 15.41 -6.05 -14.69
C SER A 298 14.29 -6.33 -13.67
N VAL A 299 13.03 -6.09 -14.03
CA VAL A 299 11.88 -6.53 -13.21
C VAL A 299 11.97 -8.02 -12.91
N LEU A 300 12.38 -8.82 -13.89
CA LEU A 300 12.62 -10.26 -13.70
C LEU A 300 13.68 -10.51 -12.63
N GLU A 301 14.78 -9.75 -12.62
CA GLU A 301 15.82 -9.88 -11.59
C GLU A 301 15.27 -9.58 -10.19
N HIS A 302 14.45 -8.52 -10.03
CA HIS A 302 13.79 -8.23 -8.76
C HIS A 302 12.90 -9.38 -8.29
N LEU A 303 12.13 -9.95 -9.20
CA LEU A 303 11.25 -11.10 -8.91
C LEU A 303 12.03 -12.35 -8.53
N LEU A 304 13.09 -12.68 -9.29
CA LEU A 304 13.98 -13.79 -8.97
C LEU A 304 14.59 -13.59 -7.58
N LEU A 305 15.11 -12.41 -7.32
CA LEU A 305 15.72 -12.07 -6.04
C LEU A 305 14.77 -12.31 -4.86
N GLN A 306 13.56 -11.77 -4.89
CA GLN A 306 12.61 -11.89 -3.80
C GLN A 306 12.18 -13.34 -3.56
N ASN A 307 11.91 -14.09 -4.63
CA ASN A 307 11.44 -15.47 -4.53
C ASN A 307 12.57 -16.45 -4.16
N LEU A 308 13.79 -16.25 -4.66
CA LEU A 308 14.93 -17.08 -4.29
C LEU A 308 15.39 -16.82 -2.85
N CYS A 309 15.44 -15.56 -2.41
CA CYS A 309 15.74 -15.27 -1.01
C CYS A 309 14.72 -15.93 -0.06
N ALA A 310 13.43 -15.95 -0.44
CA ALA A 310 12.41 -16.65 0.35
C ALA A 310 12.65 -18.18 0.39
N PHE A 311 13.07 -18.80 -0.73
CA PHE A 311 13.40 -20.23 -0.78
C PHE A 311 14.51 -20.63 0.20
N TYR A 312 15.47 -19.74 0.44
CA TYR A 312 16.59 -19.99 1.36
C TYR A 312 16.32 -19.52 2.80
N GLU A 313 15.31 -18.69 3.05
CA GLU A 313 14.96 -18.21 4.39
C GLU A 313 14.02 -19.18 5.10
N VAL A 314 14.54 -20.33 5.50
CA VAL A 314 13.76 -21.41 6.15
C VAL A 314 14.02 -21.51 7.64
N GLY A 315 13.05 -22.05 8.37
CA GLY A 315 13.17 -22.39 9.79
C GLY A 315 13.55 -23.84 10.04
N ASP A 316 13.28 -24.33 11.26
CA ASP A 316 13.71 -25.65 11.74
C ASP A 316 13.05 -26.83 10.97
N HIS A 317 11.91 -26.59 10.32
CA HIS A 317 11.19 -27.56 9.49
C HIS A 317 11.52 -27.47 7.99
N ASN A 318 12.47 -26.64 7.60
CA ASN A 318 12.79 -26.37 6.20
C ASN A 318 11.61 -25.76 5.40
N ILE A 319 10.75 -25.07 6.10
CA ILE A 319 9.60 -24.31 5.61
C ILE A 319 9.94 -22.82 5.70
N ILE A 320 9.41 -21.99 4.82
CA ILE A 320 9.69 -20.55 4.81
C ILE A 320 9.33 -19.93 6.16
N ARG A 321 10.26 -19.16 6.72
CA ARG A 321 10.07 -18.48 8.00
C ARG A 321 8.95 -17.44 7.93
N LEU A 322 8.14 -17.41 8.97
CA LEU A 322 7.04 -16.45 9.10
C LEU A 322 7.54 -15.01 9.20
N ARG A 323 8.63 -14.78 9.94
CA ARG A 323 9.18 -13.46 10.23
C ARG A 323 8.10 -12.58 10.89
N GLY A 324 8.04 -11.29 10.59
CA GLY A 324 6.90 -10.48 11.00
C GLY A 324 5.61 -10.96 10.32
N ALA A 325 4.55 -11.12 11.12
CA ALA A 325 3.28 -11.70 10.67
C ALA A 325 2.21 -10.62 10.43
N ASP A 326 2.59 -9.57 9.76
CA ASP A 326 1.77 -8.40 9.50
C ASP A 326 0.25 -8.66 9.45
N TRP A 327 -0.52 -7.80 10.09
CA TRP A 327 -1.98 -7.88 10.26
C TRP A 327 -2.50 -9.06 11.08
N ASN A 328 -1.62 -9.88 11.63
CA ASN A 328 -2.01 -10.94 12.55
C ASN A 328 -1.13 -10.88 13.82
N ASP A 329 -1.48 -9.98 14.71
CA ASP A 329 -0.74 -9.73 15.95
C ASP A 329 -0.53 -10.99 16.80
N ALA A 330 -1.39 -11.99 16.67
CA ALA A 330 -1.23 -13.28 17.34
C ALA A 330 -0.01 -14.07 16.83
N LEU A 331 0.37 -13.88 15.57
CA LEU A 331 1.54 -14.54 14.97
C LEU A 331 2.85 -13.77 15.19
N ASP A 332 2.80 -12.50 15.59
CA ASP A 332 4.01 -11.71 15.93
C ASP A 332 4.82 -12.37 17.06
N MET A 333 4.16 -13.15 17.91
CA MET A 333 4.82 -13.94 18.95
C MET A 333 5.66 -15.11 18.42
N ALA A 334 5.52 -15.46 17.14
CA ALA A 334 6.22 -16.56 16.49
C ALA A 334 7.38 -16.10 15.58
N GLU A 335 7.84 -14.86 15.70
CA GLU A 335 8.84 -14.25 14.80
C GLU A 335 10.13 -15.07 14.68
N GLU A 336 10.61 -15.66 15.79
CA GLU A 336 11.88 -16.40 15.81
C GLU A 336 11.78 -17.77 15.16
N LYS A 337 10.67 -18.51 15.40
CA LYS A 337 10.53 -19.93 15.03
C LYS A 337 9.33 -20.22 14.13
N GLY A 338 8.47 -19.24 13.90
CA GLY A 338 7.30 -19.43 13.06
C GLY A 338 7.68 -19.72 11.61
N GLU A 339 6.97 -20.68 11.01
CA GLU A 339 7.08 -21.08 9.62
C GLU A 339 5.68 -21.16 9.01
N SER A 340 5.56 -21.00 7.69
CA SER A 340 4.26 -21.03 7.01
C SER A 340 4.25 -21.98 5.84
N VAL A 341 3.54 -23.08 6.00
CA VAL A 341 3.25 -24.03 4.92
C VAL A 341 2.48 -23.35 3.78
N ALA A 342 1.48 -22.53 4.12
CA ALA A 342 0.67 -21.84 3.12
C ALA A 342 1.50 -20.91 2.21
N PHE A 343 2.38 -20.09 2.79
CA PHE A 343 3.26 -19.23 1.99
C PHE A 343 4.37 -20.01 1.29
N THR A 344 4.84 -21.12 1.86
CA THR A 344 5.78 -22.00 1.16
C THR A 344 5.15 -22.57 -0.11
N CYS A 345 3.89 -23.02 -0.05
CA CYS A 345 3.13 -23.40 -1.24
C CYS A 345 2.97 -22.25 -2.24
N ALA A 346 2.70 -21.03 -1.74
CA ALA A 346 2.51 -19.84 -2.57
C ALA A 346 3.81 -19.46 -3.31
N TYR A 347 4.95 -19.47 -2.64
CA TYR A 347 6.27 -19.23 -3.26
C TYR A 347 6.69 -20.34 -4.23
N ALA A 348 6.38 -21.60 -3.93
CA ALA A 348 6.56 -22.68 -4.88
C ALA A 348 5.75 -22.44 -6.17
N GLY A 349 4.50 -21.98 -6.03
CA GLY A 349 3.66 -21.55 -7.13
C GLY A 349 4.27 -20.40 -7.93
N ASN A 350 4.84 -19.41 -7.26
CA ASN A 350 5.53 -18.28 -7.89
C ASN A 350 6.74 -18.76 -8.72
N LEU A 351 7.62 -19.60 -8.14
CA LEU A 351 8.80 -20.11 -8.83
C LEU A 351 8.41 -20.90 -10.10
N ARG A 352 7.40 -21.77 -10.00
CA ARG A 352 6.88 -22.51 -11.15
C ARG A 352 6.37 -21.59 -12.26
N GLN A 353 5.56 -20.59 -11.89
CA GLN A 353 4.99 -19.67 -12.86
C GLN A 353 6.03 -18.69 -13.42
N LEU A 354 7.07 -18.31 -12.67
CA LEU A 354 8.22 -17.57 -13.20
C LEU A 354 8.93 -18.38 -14.29
N ALA A 355 9.12 -19.69 -14.08
CA ALA A 355 9.67 -20.57 -15.10
C ALA A 355 8.79 -20.62 -16.36
N ASP A 356 7.46 -20.67 -16.22
CA ASP A 356 6.54 -20.60 -17.35
C ASP A 356 6.66 -19.27 -18.12
N TYR A 357 6.83 -18.14 -17.41
CA TYR A 357 7.03 -16.82 -18.03
C TYR A 357 8.38 -16.70 -18.74
N LEU A 358 9.43 -17.33 -18.23
CA LEU A 358 10.73 -17.40 -18.93
C LEU A 358 10.59 -18.09 -20.29
N LYS A 359 9.91 -19.23 -20.34
CA LYS A 359 9.61 -19.92 -21.61
C LYS A 359 8.75 -19.08 -22.55
N ALA A 360 7.77 -18.35 -21.98
CA ALA A 360 6.95 -17.46 -22.78
C ALA A 360 7.77 -16.27 -23.33
N LEU A 361 8.69 -15.72 -22.53
CA LEU A 361 9.61 -14.64 -22.93
C LEU A 361 10.54 -15.10 -24.05
N GLU A 362 11.14 -16.28 -23.93
CA GLU A 362 11.94 -16.89 -25.00
C GLU A 362 11.14 -17.00 -26.30
N LYS A 363 9.95 -17.59 -26.22
CA LYS A 363 9.09 -17.80 -27.39
C LYS A 363 8.61 -16.52 -28.03
N GLN A 364 8.28 -15.49 -27.25
CA GLN A 364 7.69 -14.25 -27.77
C GLN A 364 8.73 -13.20 -28.16
N CYS A 365 9.83 -13.12 -27.42
CA CYS A 365 10.86 -12.10 -27.60
C CYS A 365 12.15 -12.62 -28.21
N GLY A 366 12.31 -13.95 -28.35
CA GLY A 366 13.54 -14.57 -28.84
C GLY A 366 14.72 -14.45 -27.88
N CYS A 367 14.47 -14.13 -26.60
CA CYS A 367 15.53 -14.06 -25.58
C CYS A 367 15.92 -15.49 -25.19
N THR A 368 17.20 -15.84 -25.31
CA THR A 368 17.73 -17.16 -24.90
C THR A 368 18.51 -17.08 -23.60
N GLU A 369 18.86 -15.88 -23.15
CA GLU A 369 19.63 -15.63 -21.95
C GLU A 369 19.07 -14.40 -21.22
N ILE A 370 19.22 -14.38 -19.89
CA ILE A 370 18.85 -13.27 -19.01
C ILE A 370 20.07 -12.82 -18.24
N GLU A 371 20.33 -11.51 -18.24
CA GLU A 371 21.36 -10.94 -17.39
C GLU A 371 20.85 -10.73 -15.98
N ILE A 372 21.60 -11.21 -15.01
CA ILE A 372 21.38 -10.99 -13.57
C ILE A 372 22.67 -10.50 -12.91
N LEU A 373 22.54 -9.87 -11.76
CA LEU A 373 23.69 -9.46 -10.94
C LEU A 373 24.56 -10.69 -10.60
N GLU A 374 25.88 -10.56 -10.75
CA GLU A 374 26.85 -11.65 -10.52
C GLU A 374 26.68 -12.31 -9.16
N GLU A 375 26.45 -11.53 -8.11
CA GLU A 375 26.26 -12.03 -6.76
C GLU A 375 25.03 -12.94 -6.63
N MET A 376 24.01 -12.74 -7.46
CA MET A 376 22.77 -13.54 -7.43
C MET A 376 22.99 -14.95 -8.00
N GLN A 377 24.04 -15.19 -8.75
CA GLN A 377 24.28 -16.51 -9.37
C GLN A 377 24.31 -17.64 -8.31
N MET A 378 24.81 -17.35 -7.11
CA MET A 378 24.84 -18.35 -6.02
C MET A 378 23.43 -18.78 -5.56
N LEU A 379 22.40 -17.93 -5.71
CA LEU A 379 21.02 -18.27 -5.38
C LEU A 379 20.39 -19.26 -6.37
N LEU A 380 21.00 -19.46 -7.52
CA LEU A 380 20.55 -20.42 -8.55
C LEU A 380 21.08 -21.83 -8.34
N SER A 381 21.91 -22.07 -7.31
CA SER A 381 22.46 -23.40 -7.04
C SER A 381 21.37 -24.48 -6.99
N ASP A 382 21.62 -25.59 -7.67
CA ASP A 382 20.70 -26.76 -7.80
C ASP A 382 21.29 -28.03 -7.18
N GLU A 383 22.21 -27.89 -6.23
CA GLU A 383 22.75 -29.04 -5.52
C GLU A 383 21.64 -29.67 -4.65
N ASP A 384 21.29 -30.95 -4.92
CA ASP A 384 20.25 -31.69 -4.20
C ASP A 384 20.48 -31.70 -2.68
N THR A 385 21.75 -31.77 -2.27
CA THR A 385 22.13 -31.74 -0.84
C THR A 385 21.78 -30.41 -0.17
N LEU A 386 21.86 -29.31 -0.92
CA LEU A 386 21.53 -27.97 -0.43
C LEU A 386 20.04 -27.84 -0.11
N TYR A 387 19.17 -28.49 -0.88
CA TYR A 387 17.72 -28.37 -0.67
C TYR A 387 17.24 -28.95 0.66
N THR A 388 17.89 -30.02 1.13
CA THR A 388 17.56 -30.71 2.39
C THR A 388 18.33 -30.19 3.59
N ASP A 389 19.43 -29.49 3.38
CA ASP A 389 20.28 -28.96 4.45
C ASP A 389 19.89 -27.55 4.83
N ILE A 390 19.17 -27.43 5.94
CA ILE A 390 18.68 -26.14 6.48
C ILE A 390 19.85 -25.19 6.77
N GLN A 391 20.94 -25.68 7.34
CA GLN A 391 22.07 -24.83 7.69
C GLN A 391 22.80 -24.34 6.44
N ALA A 392 22.94 -25.19 5.43
CA ALA A 392 23.52 -24.79 4.15
C ALA A 392 22.68 -23.74 3.43
N LYS A 393 21.35 -23.86 3.44
CA LYS A 393 20.42 -22.82 2.91
C LYS A 393 20.62 -21.49 3.62
N GLN A 394 20.60 -21.49 4.95
CA GLN A 394 20.73 -20.29 5.76
C GLN A 394 22.10 -19.62 5.57
N GLU A 395 23.17 -20.40 5.49
CA GLU A 395 24.53 -19.86 5.29
C GLU A 395 24.73 -19.33 3.87
N LEU A 396 24.11 -19.95 2.86
CA LEU A 396 24.11 -19.44 1.49
C LEU A 396 23.41 -18.08 1.42
N LEU A 397 22.21 -17.96 1.99
CA LEU A 397 21.47 -16.69 2.03
C LEU A 397 22.27 -15.61 2.77
N LYS A 398 22.85 -15.93 3.91
CA LYS A 398 23.70 -15.03 4.70
C LYS A 398 24.93 -14.59 3.92
N THR A 399 25.57 -15.51 3.19
CA THR A 399 26.72 -15.20 2.35
C THR A 399 26.32 -14.23 1.23
N TYR A 400 25.20 -14.47 0.58
CA TYR A 400 24.65 -13.59 -0.45
C TYR A 400 24.38 -12.18 0.11
N THR A 401 23.60 -12.10 1.18
CA THR A 401 23.18 -10.81 1.75
C THR A 401 24.38 -9.99 2.26
N LYS A 402 25.43 -10.65 2.76
CA LYS A 402 26.69 -9.99 3.13
C LYS A 402 27.43 -9.40 1.95
N LYS A 403 27.45 -10.08 0.79
CA LYS A 403 28.07 -9.54 -0.44
C LYS A 403 27.38 -8.28 -0.92
N CYS A 404 26.06 -8.20 -0.73
CA CYS A 404 25.24 -7.05 -1.14
C CYS A 404 25.03 -6.02 -0.01
N ARG A 405 25.81 -6.08 1.07
CA ARG A 405 25.55 -5.30 2.28
C ARG A 405 25.62 -3.80 2.07
N HIS A 406 26.65 -3.30 1.36
CA HIS A 406 26.84 -1.87 1.07
C HIS A 406 26.64 -1.61 -0.42
N ASN A 407 27.68 -1.74 -1.22
CA ASN A 407 27.61 -1.65 -2.67
C ASN A 407 27.60 -3.05 -3.30
N VAL A 408 27.04 -3.14 -4.49
CA VAL A 408 27.12 -4.35 -5.32
C VAL A 408 28.20 -4.21 -6.39
N SER A 409 28.69 -5.31 -6.95
CA SER A 409 29.74 -5.26 -7.98
C SER A 409 29.31 -4.48 -9.22
N GLY A 410 28.01 -4.52 -9.53
CA GLY A 410 27.46 -3.99 -10.78
C GLY A 410 27.77 -4.83 -12.01
N ARG A 411 28.51 -5.93 -11.86
CA ARG A 411 28.77 -6.89 -12.94
C ARG A 411 27.55 -7.79 -13.11
N THR A 412 27.22 -8.09 -14.36
CA THR A 412 26.15 -9.02 -14.70
C THR A 412 26.71 -10.30 -15.32
N VAL A 413 25.98 -11.40 -15.13
CA VAL A 413 26.23 -12.67 -15.79
C VAL A 413 25.00 -13.06 -16.60
N ALA A 414 25.25 -13.59 -17.79
CA ALA A 414 24.20 -14.17 -18.61
C ALA A 414 23.89 -15.58 -18.12
N VAL A 415 22.62 -15.87 -17.89
CA VAL A 415 22.12 -17.20 -17.53
C VAL A 415 21.17 -17.66 -18.63
N ALA A 416 21.38 -18.85 -19.14
CA ALA A 416 20.48 -19.41 -20.14
C ALA A 416 19.06 -19.61 -19.59
N ILE A 417 18.05 -19.25 -20.39
CA ILE A 417 16.65 -19.38 -19.97
C ILE A 417 16.30 -20.82 -19.60
N ASP A 418 16.80 -21.81 -20.35
CA ASP A 418 16.56 -23.22 -20.04
C ASP A 418 17.13 -23.61 -18.67
N GLU A 419 18.39 -23.23 -18.37
CA GLU A 419 19.04 -23.47 -17.08
C GLU A 419 18.24 -22.81 -15.93
N LEU A 420 17.89 -21.54 -16.10
CA LEU A 420 17.10 -20.82 -15.11
C LEU A 420 15.73 -21.44 -14.90
N THR A 421 15.07 -21.85 -15.98
CA THR A 421 13.76 -22.49 -15.94
C THR A 421 13.81 -23.84 -15.22
N GLU A 422 14.81 -24.68 -15.49
CA GLU A 422 15.02 -25.94 -14.78
C GLU A 422 15.25 -25.73 -13.30
N SER A 423 16.11 -24.77 -12.94
CA SER A 423 16.38 -24.41 -11.54
C SER A 423 15.12 -24.01 -10.78
N LEU A 424 14.29 -23.16 -11.38
CA LEU A 424 13.04 -22.72 -10.76
C LEU A 424 12.01 -23.84 -10.59
N TYR A 425 11.86 -24.71 -11.61
CA TYR A 425 10.97 -25.88 -11.49
C TYR A 425 11.47 -26.86 -10.43
N SER A 426 12.77 -27.16 -10.40
CA SER A 426 13.36 -28.07 -9.40
C SER A 426 13.09 -27.59 -7.98
N LYS A 427 13.30 -26.28 -7.70
CA LYS A 427 13.00 -25.68 -6.40
C LYS A 427 11.51 -25.76 -6.07
N ALA A 428 10.63 -25.42 -7.02
CA ALA A 428 9.19 -25.43 -6.81
C ALA A 428 8.67 -26.85 -6.53
N ASP A 429 9.11 -27.83 -7.32
CA ASP A 429 8.67 -29.21 -7.17
C ASP A 429 9.20 -29.83 -5.88
N TRP A 430 10.46 -29.53 -5.53
CA TRP A 430 11.03 -29.95 -4.26
C TRP A 430 10.23 -29.42 -3.06
N MET A 431 9.90 -28.12 -3.05
CA MET A 431 9.11 -27.51 -1.95
C MET A 431 7.77 -28.22 -1.79
N MET A 432 7.04 -28.43 -2.88
CA MET A 432 5.72 -29.05 -2.83
C MET A 432 5.79 -30.52 -2.40
N GLU A 433 6.79 -31.26 -2.87
CA GLU A 433 6.97 -32.66 -2.48
C GLU A 433 7.40 -32.76 -1.01
N TYR A 434 8.32 -31.89 -0.56
CA TYR A 434 8.73 -31.85 0.83
C TYR A 434 7.55 -31.60 1.77
N ILE A 435 6.67 -30.63 1.46
CA ILE A 435 5.45 -30.37 2.23
C ILE A 435 4.56 -31.61 2.32
N ARG A 436 4.31 -32.28 1.18
CA ARG A 436 3.47 -33.50 1.15
C ARG A 436 4.04 -34.61 2.02
N GLN A 437 5.36 -34.75 2.07
CA GLN A 437 6.02 -35.82 2.81
C GLN A 437 6.22 -35.51 4.30
N LYS A 438 6.44 -34.25 4.67
CA LYS A 438 6.87 -33.86 6.00
C LYS A 438 5.84 -33.10 6.82
N GLU A 439 5.00 -32.32 6.17
CA GLU A 439 4.05 -31.42 6.83
C GLU A 439 2.59 -31.94 6.77
N TRP A 440 2.35 -33.04 6.04
CA TRP A 440 1.02 -33.64 6.00
C TRP A 440 0.71 -34.33 7.33
N VAL A 441 -0.32 -33.85 8.04
CA VAL A 441 -0.80 -34.45 9.27
C VAL A 441 -2.00 -35.33 8.96
N ASN A 442 -1.89 -36.63 9.27
CA ASN A 442 -3.00 -37.54 9.21
C ASN A 442 -3.55 -37.76 10.63
N ASP A 443 -4.67 -37.15 10.94
CA ASP A 443 -5.35 -37.26 12.24
C ASP A 443 -6.26 -38.49 12.35
N GLY A 444 -6.25 -39.36 11.36
CA GLY A 444 -7.07 -40.58 11.32
C GLY A 444 -8.55 -40.33 11.01
N ALA A 445 -8.94 -39.10 10.70
CA ALA A 445 -10.27 -38.78 10.20
C ALA A 445 -10.25 -38.84 8.66
N ASP A 446 -11.09 -39.72 8.08
CA ASP A 446 -11.33 -39.74 6.64
C ASP A 446 -12.10 -38.45 6.24
N HIS A 447 -11.34 -37.39 5.98
CA HIS A 447 -11.88 -36.20 5.34
C HIS A 447 -11.80 -36.43 3.81
N ALA A 448 -12.96 -36.80 3.25
CA ALA A 448 -13.17 -36.83 1.83
C ALA A 448 -13.28 -35.41 1.24
#